data_3201abcab0b92f56a62025e3ec435240
#
_entry.id   3201abcab0b92f56a62025e3ec435240
#
_cell.length_a   1.000
_cell.length_b   1.000
_cell.length_c   1.000
_cell.angle_alpha   90.00
_cell.angle_beta   90.00
_cell.angle_gamma   90.00
#
_symmetry.space_group_name_H-M   'P 1'
#
loop_
_entity.id
_entity.type
_entity.pdbx_description
1 polymer ?
#
loop_
_entity_poly.entity_id
_entity_poly.type
_entity_poly.pdbx_seq_one_letter_code
_entity_poly.pdbx_strand_id
1 'polypeptide(L)'
;MKPAEETPNSLTDEILCLQAASGDRIAEETLVMRYNRLVRICARPYFLAGGDSEDLIQEGMVGLLNAIREYVPQKGTAFRTYAEICIRNRILSAIRAASRDKHTPLNHYVSFEPPLFDGIADSYPFNASRQPLQNPEDMLISREERRERLGTLKGQLSGLEANILELYLRGYSYVEIAEQVNRSPKAVDNAVQRIRRKVARHLFSGDFSES
;
A
#
# COMPACT_ATOMS: atom_id res chain seq x y z
N MET A 1 -11.50 42.15 16.35
CA MET A 1 -10.44 41.29 15.74
C MET A 1 -11.11 39.95 15.52
N LYS A 2 -11.45 39.59 14.26
CA LYS A 2 -11.93 38.25 13.93
C LYS A 2 -10.76 37.29 14.11
N PRO A 3 -10.94 36.11 14.74
CA PRO A 3 -9.92 35.08 14.72
C PRO A 3 -9.69 34.69 13.27
N ALA A 4 -8.42 34.53 12.88
CA ALA A 4 -8.06 34.01 11.56
C ALA A 4 -8.74 32.65 11.40
N GLU A 5 -9.55 32.48 10.37
CA GLU A 5 -10.09 31.19 9.97
C GLU A 5 -8.89 30.32 9.58
N GLU A 6 -8.46 29.46 10.49
CA GLU A 6 -7.45 28.44 10.21
C GLU A 6 -8.03 27.54 9.11
N THR A 7 -7.41 27.61 7.95
CA THR A 7 -7.79 26.73 6.84
C THR A 7 -7.59 25.27 7.28
N PRO A 8 -8.51 24.35 7.00
CA PRO A 8 -8.41 22.92 7.42
C PRO A 8 -7.09 22.26 7.06
N ASN A 9 -6.40 22.82 6.08
CA ASN A 9 -5.12 22.28 5.58
C ASN A 9 -3.92 22.63 6.50
N SER A 10 -4.06 23.57 7.45
CA SER A 10 -3.02 23.96 8.42
C SER A 10 -3.11 23.19 9.75
N LEU A 11 -4.21 22.48 10.00
CA LEU A 11 -4.43 21.73 11.23
C LEU A 11 -3.64 20.42 11.25
N THR A 12 -3.21 20.02 12.46
CA THR A 12 -2.55 18.70 12.63
C THR A 12 -3.56 17.58 12.48
N ASP A 13 -3.06 16.38 12.15
CA ASP A 13 -3.92 15.20 11.95
C ASP A 13 -4.70 14.84 13.22
N GLU A 14 -4.08 15.03 14.39
CA GLU A 14 -4.70 14.76 15.70
C GLU A 14 -5.89 15.68 15.95
N ILE A 15 -5.77 16.97 15.60
CA ILE A 15 -6.85 17.96 15.74
C ILE A 15 -7.99 17.59 14.77
N LEU A 16 -7.66 17.29 13.52
CA LEU A 16 -8.64 16.87 12.52
C LEU A 16 -9.38 15.60 12.95
N CYS A 17 -8.69 14.64 13.56
CA CYS A 17 -9.32 13.42 14.09
C CYS A 17 -10.32 13.73 15.20
N LEU A 18 -9.99 14.65 16.12
CA LEU A 18 -10.90 15.06 17.18
C LEU A 18 -12.15 15.78 16.63
N GLN A 19 -11.96 16.63 15.62
CA GLN A 19 -13.07 17.31 14.94
C GLN A 19 -13.96 16.32 14.19
N ALA A 20 -13.36 15.38 13.44
CA ALA A 20 -14.09 14.32 12.74
C ALA A 20 -14.87 13.42 13.70
N ALA A 21 -14.29 13.06 14.86
CA ALA A 21 -14.97 12.31 15.93
C ALA A 21 -16.17 13.06 16.52
N SER A 22 -16.16 14.41 16.50
CA SER A 22 -17.32 15.25 16.91
C SER A 22 -18.35 15.45 15.81
N GLY A 23 -18.15 14.85 14.61
CA GLY A 23 -19.08 14.89 13.49
C GLY A 23 -18.74 15.94 12.41
N ASP A 24 -17.57 16.57 12.48
CA ASP A 24 -17.11 17.50 11.43
C ASP A 24 -16.71 16.74 10.16
N ARG A 25 -17.58 16.82 9.14
CA ARG A 25 -17.38 16.18 7.84
C ARG A 25 -16.21 16.78 7.05
N ILE A 26 -15.94 18.07 7.21
CA ILE A 26 -14.85 18.75 6.50
C ILE A 26 -13.51 18.23 7.03
N ALA A 27 -13.39 18.02 8.35
CA ALA A 27 -12.21 17.40 8.96
C ALA A 27 -12.02 15.96 8.49
N GLU A 28 -13.10 15.14 8.41
CA GLU A 28 -13.05 13.77 7.89
C GLU A 28 -12.59 13.76 6.43
N GLU A 29 -13.19 14.58 5.55
CA GLU A 29 -12.81 14.69 4.12
C GLU A 29 -11.36 15.15 3.96
N THR A 30 -10.91 16.11 4.77
CA THR A 30 -9.51 16.59 4.73
C THR A 30 -8.53 15.46 5.04
N LEU A 31 -8.79 14.65 6.06
CA LEU A 31 -7.97 13.48 6.38
C LEU A 31 -8.01 12.43 5.26
N VAL A 32 -9.18 12.15 4.71
CA VAL A 32 -9.33 11.20 3.59
C VAL A 32 -8.48 11.66 2.38
N MET A 33 -8.55 12.93 2.02
CA MET A 33 -7.73 13.47 0.91
C MET A 33 -6.24 13.38 1.21
N ARG A 34 -5.81 13.75 2.42
CA ARG A 34 -4.41 13.71 2.88
C ARG A 34 -3.84 12.29 2.86
N TYR A 35 -4.63 11.30 3.23
CA TYR A 35 -4.21 9.91 3.39
C TYR A 35 -4.57 8.98 2.22
N ASN A 36 -5.31 9.46 1.21
CA ASN A 36 -5.66 8.68 0.02
C ASN A 36 -4.42 8.05 -0.67
N ARG A 37 -3.31 8.80 -0.72
CA ARG A 37 -2.04 8.27 -1.27
C ARG A 37 -1.49 7.12 -0.44
N LEU A 38 -1.60 7.19 0.90
CA LEU A 38 -1.17 6.10 1.79
C LEU A 38 -1.99 4.83 1.56
N VAL A 39 -3.30 4.95 1.35
CA VAL A 39 -4.16 3.80 1.00
C VAL A 39 -3.65 3.11 -0.27
N ARG A 40 -3.34 3.89 -1.32
CA ARG A 40 -2.77 3.33 -2.56
C ARG A 40 -1.42 2.66 -2.33
N ILE A 41 -0.53 3.24 -1.54
CA ILE A 41 0.77 2.65 -1.19
C ILE A 41 0.56 1.29 -0.50
N CYS A 42 -0.38 1.18 0.42
CA CYS A 42 -0.67 -0.07 1.11
C CYS A 42 -1.31 -1.14 0.23
N ALA A 43 -2.19 -0.76 -0.71
CA ALA A 43 -2.95 -1.71 -1.53
C ALA A 43 -2.17 -2.25 -2.75
N ARG A 44 -1.36 -1.42 -3.40
CA ARG A 44 -0.72 -1.73 -4.68
C ARG A 44 0.23 -2.91 -4.71
N PRO A 45 1.03 -3.19 -3.68
CA PRO A 45 1.84 -4.39 -3.62
C PRO A 45 1.02 -5.68 -3.78
N TYR A 46 -0.14 -5.74 -3.14
CA TYR A 46 -1.04 -6.90 -3.22
C TYR A 46 -1.71 -7.03 -4.59
N PHE A 47 -2.03 -5.91 -5.25
CA PHE A 47 -2.49 -5.91 -6.63
C PHE A 47 -1.46 -6.51 -7.57
N LEU A 48 -0.21 -6.10 -7.49
CA LEU A 48 0.87 -6.63 -8.32
C LEU A 48 1.07 -8.13 -8.10
N ALA A 49 0.85 -8.62 -6.88
CA ALA A 49 0.90 -10.04 -6.54
C ALA A 49 -0.35 -10.85 -6.94
N GLY A 50 -1.34 -10.25 -7.61
CA GLY A 50 -2.49 -10.97 -8.16
C GLY A 50 -3.86 -10.59 -7.59
N GLY A 51 -3.93 -9.71 -6.57
CA GLY A 51 -5.18 -9.22 -6.01
C GLY A 51 -5.99 -8.34 -6.98
N ASP A 52 -7.27 -8.10 -6.69
CA ASP A 52 -8.06 -7.09 -7.40
C ASP A 52 -7.73 -5.68 -6.87
N SER A 53 -7.43 -4.74 -7.78
CA SER A 53 -6.87 -3.44 -7.37
C SER A 53 -7.90 -2.50 -6.77
N GLU A 54 -9.09 -2.44 -7.35
CA GLU A 54 -10.11 -1.49 -6.90
C GLU A 54 -10.72 -1.92 -5.58
N ASP A 55 -11.01 -3.20 -5.43
CA ASP A 55 -11.53 -3.76 -4.19
C ASP A 55 -10.54 -3.57 -3.03
N LEU A 56 -9.24 -3.78 -3.26
CA LEU A 56 -8.23 -3.58 -2.23
C LEU A 56 -8.08 -2.10 -1.82
N ILE A 57 -8.21 -1.16 -2.77
CA ILE A 57 -8.18 0.26 -2.46
C ILE A 57 -9.44 0.66 -1.67
N GLN A 58 -10.62 0.14 -2.03
CA GLN A 58 -11.87 0.39 -1.30
C GLN A 58 -11.79 -0.16 0.13
N GLU A 59 -11.31 -1.39 0.30
CA GLU A 59 -11.10 -1.98 1.63
C GLU A 59 -10.08 -1.18 2.46
N GLY A 60 -9.02 -0.71 1.84
CA GLY A 60 -8.05 0.18 2.48
C GLY A 60 -8.68 1.52 2.89
N MET A 61 -9.59 2.07 2.07
CA MET A 61 -10.32 3.28 2.39
C MET A 61 -11.26 3.09 3.59
N VAL A 62 -11.95 1.95 3.68
CA VAL A 62 -12.73 1.58 4.86
C VAL A 62 -11.84 1.51 6.10
N GLY A 63 -10.63 0.95 5.98
CA GLY A 63 -9.63 0.91 7.05
C GLY A 63 -9.20 2.31 7.50
N LEU A 64 -9.03 3.24 6.56
CA LEU A 64 -8.72 4.65 6.87
C LEU A 64 -9.87 5.34 7.60
N LEU A 65 -11.11 5.18 7.14
CA LEU A 65 -12.29 5.78 7.79
C LEU A 65 -12.46 5.28 9.21
N ASN A 66 -12.26 3.98 9.45
CA ASN A 66 -12.27 3.42 10.80
C ASN A 66 -11.15 4.03 11.65
N ALA A 67 -9.95 4.20 11.10
CA ALA A 67 -8.84 4.83 11.81
C ALA A 67 -9.16 6.27 12.21
N ILE A 68 -9.79 7.07 11.34
CA ILE A 68 -10.19 8.46 11.64
C ILE A 68 -11.16 8.50 12.81
N ARG A 69 -12.13 7.59 12.86
CA ARG A 69 -13.21 7.57 13.87
C ARG A 69 -12.77 6.99 15.22
N GLU A 70 -11.82 6.07 15.22
CA GLU A 70 -11.40 5.31 16.41
C GLU A 70 -10.07 5.80 16.99
N TYR A 71 -9.42 6.78 16.36
CA TYR A 71 -8.14 7.28 16.83
C TYR A 71 -8.24 8.00 18.18
N VAL A 72 -7.35 7.62 19.08
CA VAL A 72 -7.24 8.20 20.42
C VAL A 72 -5.85 8.79 20.61
N PRO A 73 -5.68 10.14 20.53
CA PRO A 73 -4.37 10.80 20.62
C PRO A 73 -3.59 10.46 21.90
N GLN A 74 -4.31 10.23 23.01
CA GLN A 74 -3.73 9.95 24.33
C GLN A 74 -2.92 8.64 24.38
N LYS A 75 -3.04 7.76 23.39
CA LYS A 75 -2.25 6.52 23.31
C LYS A 75 -0.81 6.75 22.81
N GLY A 76 -0.41 7.98 22.52
CA GLY A 76 0.97 8.35 22.18
C GLY A 76 1.47 7.91 20.82
N THR A 77 0.60 7.35 19.97
CA THR A 77 0.95 6.94 18.60
C THR A 77 0.49 8.02 17.63
N ALA A 78 1.36 8.48 16.71
CA ALA A 78 0.97 9.42 15.67
C ALA A 78 -0.17 8.85 14.80
N PHE A 79 -1.13 9.70 14.38
CA PHE A 79 -2.28 9.27 13.57
C PHE A 79 -1.85 8.51 12.31
N ARG A 80 -0.84 9.01 11.60
CA ARG A 80 -0.31 8.35 10.40
C ARG A 80 0.04 6.89 10.63
N THR A 81 0.73 6.60 11.72
CA THR A 81 1.14 5.25 12.10
C THR A 81 -0.06 4.36 12.39
N TYR A 82 -1.02 4.89 13.14
CA TYR A 82 -2.25 4.18 13.47
C TYR A 82 -3.10 3.90 12.21
N ALA A 83 -3.26 4.90 11.34
CA ALA A 83 -3.98 4.77 10.08
C ALA A 83 -3.37 3.70 9.17
N GLU A 84 -2.03 3.67 9.01
CA GLU A 84 -1.35 2.66 8.20
C GLU A 84 -1.64 1.25 8.71
N ILE A 85 -1.64 1.04 10.02
CA ILE A 85 -1.97 -0.24 10.63
C ILE A 85 -3.42 -0.66 10.31
N CYS A 86 -4.37 0.25 10.48
CA CYS A 86 -5.78 -0.01 10.22
C CYS A 86 -6.03 -0.34 8.74
N ILE A 87 -5.43 0.44 7.83
CA ILE A 87 -5.50 0.22 6.38
C ILE A 87 -4.97 -1.18 6.02
N ARG A 88 -3.74 -1.53 6.45
CA ARG A 88 -3.12 -2.83 6.15
C ARG A 88 -3.93 -4.00 6.73
N ASN A 89 -4.38 -3.88 7.98
CA ASN A 89 -5.19 -4.92 8.60
C ASN A 89 -6.49 -5.16 7.86
N ARG A 90 -7.15 -4.09 7.39
CA ARG A 90 -8.39 -4.22 6.63
C ARG A 90 -8.16 -4.90 5.29
N ILE A 91 -7.12 -4.49 4.54
CA ILE A 91 -6.73 -5.12 3.28
C ILE A 91 -6.43 -6.61 3.47
N LEU A 92 -5.61 -6.96 4.47
CA LEU A 92 -5.28 -8.35 4.77
C LEU A 92 -6.51 -9.17 5.16
N SER A 93 -7.45 -8.59 5.92
CA SER A 93 -8.69 -9.26 6.29
C SER A 93 -9.57 -9.54 5.06
N ALA A 94 -9.66 -8.58 4.12
CA ALA A 94 -10.39 -8.77 2.86
C ALA A 94 -9.77 -9.87 2.00
N ILE A 95 -8.44 -9.89 1.86
CA ILE A 95 -7.70 -10.93 1.14
C ILE A 95 -7.98 -12.31 1.76
N ARG A 96 -7.92 -12.42 3.09
CA ARG A 96 -8.21 -13.68 3.80
C ARG A 96 -9.68 -14.14 3.62
N ALA A 97 -10.63 -13.20 3.59
CA ALA A 97 -12.03 -13.52 3.33
C ALA A 97 -12.21 -14.04 1.92
N ALA A 98 -11.69 -13.32 0.91
CA ALA A 98 -11.76 -13.73 -0.49
C ALA A 98 -11.09 -15.11 -0.76
N SER A 99 -10.04 -15.46 -0.04
CA SER A 99 -9.38 -16.76 -0.20
C SER A 99 -10.18 -17.93 0.41
N ARG A 100 -11.05 -17.67 1.41
CA ARG A 100 -11.92 -18.69 2.00
C ARG A 100 -13.14 -19.03 1.13
N ASP A 101 -13.68 -18.03 0.44
CA ASP A 101 -14.90 -18.20 -0.37
C ASP A 101 -14.63 -18.86 -1.73
N LYS A 102 -13.37 -18.95 -2.14
CA LYS A 102 -12.98 -19.54 -3.42
C LYS A 102 -12.40 -20.94 -3.24
N HIS A 103 -13.28 -21.94 -3.13
CA HIS A 103 -12.95 -23.34 -3.37
C HIS A 103 -12.63 -23.60 -4.86
N THR A 104 -11.62 -22.96 -5.39
CA THR A 104 -11.15 -23.23 -6.76
C THR A 104 -9.64 -23.44 -6.78
N PRO A 105 -9.12 -24.47 -7.46
CA PRO A 105 -7.69 -24.83 -7.45
C PRO A 105 -6.75 -23.80 -8.06
N LEU A 106 -7.26 -22.67 -8.54
CA LEU A 106 -6.50 -21.59 -9.20
C LEU A 106 -6.15 -20.41 -8.28
N ASN A 107 -6.51 -20.47 -6.99
CA ASN A 107 -6.15 -19.45 -6.01
C ASN A 107 -4.85 -19.81 -5.27
N HIS A 108 -3.85 -20.19 -6.01
CA HIS A 108 -2.51 -20.23 -5.47
C HIS A 108 -1.99 -18.81 -5.27
N TYR A 109 -1.77 -18.49 -3.99
CA TYR A 109 -0.80 -17.52 -3.50
C TYR A 109 -1.17 -16.04 -3.56
N VAL A 110 -2.03 -15.62 -2.66
CA VAL A 110 -1.56 -14.51 -1.84
C VAL A 110 -0.77 -15.17 -0.69
N SER A 111 0.52 -15.34 -0.87
CA SER A 111 1.42 -15.74 0.19
C SER A 111 1.22 -14.79 1.35
N PHE A 112 1.06 -15.32 2.59
CA PHE A 112 1.02 -14.51 3.81
C PHE A 112 2.39 -13.94 4.17
N GLU A 113 3.40 -14.22 3.36
CA GLU A 113 4.67 -13.54 3.43
C GLU A 113 4.51 -12.07 3.03
N PRO A 114 5.27 -11.16 3.65
CA PRO A 114 5.25 -9.75 3.27
C PRO A 114 5.41 -9.65 1.75
N PRO A 115 4.58 -8.86 1.05
CA PRO A 115 4.63 -8.81 -0.40
C PRO A 115 6.02 -8.38 -0.86
N LEU A 116 6.46 -8.90 -2.00
CA LEU A 116 7.77 -8.65 -2.62
C LEU A 116 8.20 -7.17 -2.62
N PHE A 117 7.24 -6.27 -2.54
CA PHE A 117 7.41 -4.81 -2.58
C PHE A 117 7.32 -4.13 -1.20
N ASP A 118 7.17 -4.85 -0.09
CA ASP A 118 7.11 -4.24 1.24
C ASP A 118 8.45 -3.56 1.61
N GLY A 119 9.56 -3.98 1.02
CA GLY A 119 10.87 -3.34 1.19
C GLY A 119 11.05 -2.00 0.44
N ILE A 120 10.18 -1.65 -0.50
CA ILE A 120 10.21 -0.32 -1.15
C ILE A 120 9.54 0.72 -0.25
N ALA A 121 8.68 0.28 0.67
CA ALA A 121 8.12 1.11 1.73
C ALA A 121 9.11 1.38 2.90
N ASP A 122 10.29 0.76 2.90
CA ASP A 122 11.35 0.97 3.92
C ASP A 122 11.93 2.41 3.95
N SER A 123 11.53 3.27 3.03
CA SER A 123 11.74 4.72 3.17
C SER A 123 10.84 5.35 4.25
N TYR A 124 9.96 4.57 4.88
CA TYR A 124 9.11 5.01 5.98
C TYR A 124 9.46 4.21 7.24
N PRO A 125 9.80 4.86 8.36
CA PRO A 125 10.40 4.23 9.55
C PRO A 125 9.50 3.27 10.32
N PHE A 126 8.42 2.75 9.73
CA PHE A 126 7.36 2.04 10.47
C PHE A 126 7.43 0.49 10.42
N ASN A 127 8.24 -0.11 9.59
CA ASN A 127 8.33 -1.58 9.51
C ASN A 127 8.98 -2.26 10.72
N ALA A 128 9.49 -1.50 11.69
CA ALA A 128 10.22 -2.05 12.84
C ALA A 128 9.33 -2.68 13.93
N SER A 129 8.00 -2.48 13.92
CA SER A 129 7.17 -2.78 15.11
C SER A 129 6.26 -4.00 14.99
N ARG A 130 6.26 -4.78 13.91
CA ARG A 130 5.31 -5.88 13.70
C ARG A 130 5.88 -7.17 13.11
N GLN A 131 7.16 -7.41 13.22
CA GLN A 131 7.64 -8.78 13.06
C GLN A 131 7.51 -9.50 14.42
N PRO A 132 6.81 -10.66 14.49
CA PRO A 132 7.02 -11.55 15.63
C PRO A 132 8.52 -11.76 15.72
N LEU A 133 9.06 -11.84 16.93
CA LEU A 133 10.48 -12.04 17.28
C LEU A 133 11.19 -12.99 16.29
N GLN A 134 11.49 -12.50 15.10
CA GLN A 134 12.34 -13.18 14.14
C GLN A 134 13.78 -12.86 14.52
N ASN A 135 14.60 -13.89 14.49
CA ASN A 135 16.02 -13.77 14.72
C ASN A 135 16.59 -12.70 13.77
N PRO A 136 17.45 -11.76 14.22
CA PRO A 136 18.05 -10.74 13.36
C PRO A 136 18.72 -11.31 12.10
N GLU A 137 19.24 -12.54 12.17
CA GLU A 137 19.84 -13.27 11.03
C GLU A 137 18.81 -13.63 9.96
N ASP A 138 17.62 -14.11 10.36
CA ASP A 138 16.52 -14.44 9.43
C ASP A 138 15.98 -13.17 8.73
N MET A 139 16.02 -12.04 9.44
CA MET A 139 15.65 -10.74 8.86
C MET A 139 16.64 -10.24 7.81
N LEU A 140 17.93 -10.48 8.00
CA LEU A 140 18.97 -10.12 7.05
C LEU A 140 18.88 -10.99 5.79
N ILE A 141 18.75 -12.29 5.95
CA ILE A 141 18.62 -13.27 4.85
C ILE A 141 17.39 -12.93 4.00
N SER A 142 16.23 -12.73 4.62
CA SER A 142 15.00 -12.38 3.91
C SER A 142 15.05 -10.99 3.23
N ARG A 143 15.87 -10.06 3.72
CA ARG A 143 16.12 -8.77 3.06
C ARG A 143 17.01 -8.91 1.82
N GLU A 144 18.07 -9.71 1.90
CA GLU A 144 18.98 -9.95 0.78
C GLU A 144 18.29 -10.71 -0.35
N GLU A 145 17.58 -11.80 -0.04
CA GLU A 145 16.79 -12.56 -1.02
C GLU A 145 15.73 -11.69 -1.72
N ARG A 146 15.04 -10.85 -0.95
CA ARG A 146 14.04 -9.91 -1.48
C ARG A 146 14.67 -8.87 -2.39
N ARG A 147 15.86 -8.36 -2.04
CA ARG A 147 16.61 -7.40 -2.84
C ARG A 147 17.10 -8.03 -4.15
N GLU A 148 17.53 -9.28 -4.12
CA GLU A 148 17.96 -10.04 -5.28
C GLU A 148 16.78 -10.32 -6.22
N ARG A 149 15.64 -10.79 -5.69
CA ARG A 149 14.40 -11.00 -6.46
C ARG A 149 13.91 -9.71 -7.12
N LEU A 150 13.96 -8.59 -6.41
CA LEU A 150 13.64 -7.28 -6.98
C LEU A 150 14.64 -6.84 -8.06
N GLY A 151 15.93 -7.14 -7.89
CA GLY A 151 16.97 -6.88 -8.88
C GLY A 151 16.71 -7.64 -10.17
N THR A 152 16.41 -8.93 -10.07
CA THR A 152 16.07 -9.81 -11.20
C THR A 152 14.79 -9.35 -11.92
N LEU A 153 13.76 -8.98 -11.16
CA LEU A 153 12.53 -8.43 -11.73
C LEU A 153 12.81 -7.11 -12.47
N LYS A 154 13.59 -6.21 -11.89
CA LYS A 154 13.97 -4.95 -12.55
C LYS A 154 14.71 -5.17 -13.86
N GLY A 155 15.55 -6.20 -13.95
CA GLY A 155 16.22 -6.60 -15.19
C GLY A 155 15.27 -7.05 -16.32
N GLN A 156 14.05 -7.49 -15.98
CA GLN A 156 13.02 -7.90 -16.94
C GLN A 156 12.11 -6.74 -17.39
N LEU A 157 12.20 -5.60 -16.75
CA LEU A 157 11.40 -4.41 -17.07
C LEU A 157 12.17 -3.48 -18.02
N SER A 158 11.46 -2.89 -18.99
CA SER A 158 12.03 -1.77 -19.73
C SER A 158 12.24 -0.56 -18.80
N GLY A 159 13.13 0.37 -19.16
CA GLY A 159 13.37 1.58 -18.36
C GLY A 159 12.09 2.38 -18.08
N LEU A 160 11.18 2.45 -19.06
CA LEU A 160 9.87 3.09 -18.86
C LEU A 160 8.98 2.31 -17.86
N GLU A 161 8.94 0.99 -17.96
CA GLU A 161 8.17 0.15 -17.03
C GLU A 161 8.73 0.24 -15.60
N ALA A 162 10.04 0.27 -15.44
CA ALA A 162 10.68 0.42 -14.14
C ALA A 162 10.34 1.78 -13.48
N ASN A 163 10.36 2.87 -14.25
CA ASN A 163 9.95 4.19 -13.78
C ASN A 163 8.46 4.23 -13.41
N ILE A 164 7.60 3.68 -14.27
CA ILE A 164 6.16 3.57 -13.97
C ILE A 164 5.91 2.75 -12.71
N LEU A 165 6.60 1.62 -12.54
CA LEU A 165 6.49 0.78 -11.34
C LEU A 165 6.87 1.56 -10.08
N GLU A 166 7.97 2.29 -10.11
CA GLU A 166 8.43 3.09 -8.97
C GLU A 166 7.39 4.15 -8.58
N LEU A 167 6.91 4.94 -9.54
CA LEU A 167 5.87 5.95 -9.29
C LEU A 167 4.56 5.32 -8.80
N TYR A 168 4.19 4.19 -9.38
CA TYR A 168 3.02 3.43 -8.99
C TYR A 168 3.11 2.99 -7.53
N LEU A 169 4.20 2.37 -7.11
CA LEU A 169 4.41 1.93 -5.72
C LEU A 169 4.49 3.11 -4.73
N ARG A 170 4.95 4.27 -5.19
CA ARG A 170 4.90 5.52 -4.41
C ARG A 170 3.49 6.12 -4.27
N GLY A 171 2.46 5.49 -4.83
CA GLY A 171 1.06 5.89 -4.67
C GLY A 171 0.58 7.00 -5.61
N TYR A 172 1.34 7.40 -6.64
CA TYR A 172 0.88 8.36 -7.64
C TYR A 172 -0.31 7.81 -8.43
N SER A 173 -1.31 8.63 -8.73
CA SER A 173 -2.43 8.26 -9.61
C SER A 173 -1.94 8.00 -11.04
N TYR A 174 -2.74 7.34 -11.85
CA TYR A 174 -2.39 7.11 -13.27
C TYR A 174 -2.23 8.42 -14.06
N VAL A 175 -2.97 9.46 -13.70
CA VAL A 175 -2.85 10.79 -14.31
C VAL A 175 -1.51 11.43 -13.94
N GLU A 176 -1.17 11.46 -12.66
CA GLU A 176 0.12 11.99 -12.18
C GLU A 176 1.32 11.22 -12.77
N ILE A 177 1.22 9.90 -12.89
CA ILE A 177 2.26 9.09 -13.54
C ILE A 177 2.36 9.46 -15.03
N ALA A 178 1.23 9.57 -15.71
CA ALA A 178 1.17 9.90 -17.14
C ALA A 178 1.85 11.23 -17.45
N GLU A 179 1.61 12.25 -16.63
CA GLU A 179 2.28 13.55 -16.72
C GLU A 179 3.79 13.42 -16.55
N GLN A 180 4.27 12.69 -15.50
CA GLN A 180 5.70 12.54 -15.24
C GLN A 180 6.45 11.75 -16.31
N VAL A 181 5.83 10.74 -16.92
CA VAL A 181 6.45 9.93 -17.97
C VAL A 181 6.14 10.40 -19.39
N ASN A 182 5.40 11.49 -19.52
CA ASN A 182 4.94 12.06 -20.80
C ASN A 182 4.24 11.01 -21.68
N ARG A 183 3.20 10.38 -21.13
CA ARG A 183 2.35 9.39 -21.79
C ARG A 183 0.88 9.63 -21.43
N SER A 184 -0.03 8.94 -22.11
CA SER A 184 -1.45 8.97 -21.73
C SER A 184 -1.74 8.09 -20.52
N PRO A 185 -2.76 8.40 -19.69
CA PRO A 185 -3.18 7.56 -18.58
C PRO A 185 -3.50 6.12 -19.02
N LYS A 186 -4.06 5.94 -20.23
CA LYS A 186 -4.31 4.62 -20.83
C LYS A 186 -3.02 3.85 -21.11
N ALA A 187 -1.97 4.53 -21.52
CA ALA A 187 -0.66 3.89 -21.75
C ALA A 187 -0.02 3.46 -20.41
N VAL A 188 -0.21 4.24 -19.34
CA VAL A 188 0.24 3.90 -17.99
C VAL A 188 -0.51 2.67 -17.49
N ASP A 189 -1.85 2.62 -17.61
CA ASP A 189 -2.64 1.45 -17.23
C ASP A 189 -2.17 0.20 -17.96
N ASN A 190 -2.01 0.26 -19.29
CA ASN A 190 -1.48 -0.86 -20.07
C ASN A 190 -0.07 -1.30 -19.62
N ALA A 191 0.78 -0.35 -19.22
CA ALA A 191 2.11 -0.66 -18.70
C ALA A 191 2.03 -1.37 -17.34
N VAL A 192 1.19 -0.89 -16.43
CA VAL A 192 0.94 -1.52 -15.12
C VAL A 192 0.43 -2.95 -15.29
N GLN A 193 -0.49 -3.20 -16.23
CA GLN A 193 -0.97 -4.56 -16.53
C GLN A 193 0.15 -5.46 -17.08
N ARG A 194 1.05 -4.93 -17.91
CA ARG A 194 2.22 -5.71 -18.39
C ARG A 194 3.19 -6.01 -17.24
N ILE A 195 3.47 -5.02 -16.39
CA ILE A 195 4.31 -5.18 -15.20
C ILE A 195 3.71 -6.28 -14.30
N ARG A 196 2.41 -6.22 -14.01
CA ARG A 196 1.70 -7.25 -13.22
C ARG A 196 1.92 -8.65 -13.78
N ARG A 197 1.78 -8.84 -15.09
CA ARG A 197 2.01 -10.15 -15.72
C ARG A 197 3.46 -10.63 -15.61
N LYS A 198 4.43 -9.70 -15.64
CA LYS A 198 5.86 -10.02 -15.46
C LYS A 198 6.15 -10.40 -14.01
N VAL A 199 5.59 -9.64 -13.05
CA VAL A 199 5.68 -9.95 -11.61
C VAL A 199 5.07 -11.33 -11.32
N ALA A 200 3.86 -11.60 -11.81
CA ALA A 200 3.21 -12.88 -11.62
C ALA A 200 4.07 -14.03 -12.15
N ARG A 201 4.58 -13.93 -13.38
CA ARG A 201 5.49 -14.94 -13.94
C ARG A 201 6.74 -15.14 -13.09
N HIS A 202 7.34 -14.07 -12.60
CA HIS A 202 8.54 -14.15 -11.77
C HIS A 202 8.28 -14.86 -10.44
N LEU A 203 7.15 -14.58 -9.79
CA LEU A 203 6.74 -15.24 -8.55
C LEU A 203 6.47 -16.74 -8.76
N PHE A 204 5.80 -17.10 -9.85
CA PHE A 204 5.46 -18.52 -10.14
C PHE A 204 6.63 -19.34 -10.72
N SER A 205 7.64 -18.69 -11.34
CA SER A 205 8.81 -19.40 -11.87
C SER A 205 9.82 -19.79 -10.78
N GLY A 206 9.76 -19.19 -9.61
CA GLY A 206 10.63 -19.50 -8.47
C GLY A 206 10.28 -20.82 -7.76
N ASP A 207 9.01 -21.26 -7.83
CA ASP A 207 8.54 -22.46 -7.12
C ASP A 207 8.82 -23.80 -7.84
N PHE A 208 9.32 -23.77 -9.07
CA PHE A 208 9.59 -24.99 -9.86
C PHE A 208 11.08 -25.37 -9.96
N SER A 209 11.97 -24.70 -9.23
CA SER A 209 13.41 -24.95 -9.30
C SER A 209 13.95 -25.81 -8.16
N GLU A 210 13.11 -26.28 -7.25
CA GLU A 210 13.50 -27.25 -6.20
C GLU A 210 12.69 -28.56 -6.36
N SER A 211 13.15 -29.41 -7.27
CA SER A 211 12.80 -30.84 -7.30
C SER A 211 13.97 -31.62 -7.85
#